data_e8cda996b10edce80bbbf698108be841
#
_entry.id   e8cda996b10edce80bbbf698108be841
#
_cell.length_a   1.000
_cell.length_b   1.000
_cell.length_c   1.000
_cell.angle_alpha   90.00
_cell.angle_beta   90.00
_cell.angle_gamma   90.00
#
_symmetry.space_group_name_H-M   'P 1'
#
loop_
_entity.id
_entity.type
_entity.pdbx_description
1 polymer ?
#
loop_
_entity_poly.entity_id
_entity_poly.type
_entity_poly.pdbx_seq_one_letter_code
_entity_poly.pdbx_strand_id
1 'polypeptide(L)'
;MNDHRVKGVDHAAFPTFDPAATVRFYRDTLKFPVVHSICAAGWGPEDHPDFIHFFFDIGNDDRIAFFYYFGLEPVHAHGRGDVYAGFGPDVPDFFVNSRHLAIHVDSEEDLLEYRRRLDASDWPCEMQVMHETIESIYTHDPNGYMVELTRALRPVTPQEDLDAELTIDALCEVAAEPDPSLEKLLARKAELIVERAATWEPAVSR
;
A
#
# COMPACT_ATOMS: atom_id res chain seq x y z
N MET A 1 -24.22 -9.57 -10.89
CA MET A 1 -23.65 -8.35 -11.50
C MET A 1 -23.01 -7.54 -10.37
N ASN A 2 -21.73 -7.26 -10.47
CA ASN A 2 -21.04 -6.47 -9.47
C ASN A 2 -21.55 -5.02 -9.57
N ASP A 3 -22.25 -4.52 -8.56
CA ASP A 3 -22.91 -3.19 -8.58
C ASP A 3 -21.92 -2.05 -8.21
N HIS A 4 -20.63 -2.34 -7.99
CA HIS A 4 -19.68 -1.29 -7.70
C HIS A 4 -19.32 -0.51 -8.98
N ARG A 5 -19.28 0.82 -8.85
CA ARG A 5 -18.98 1.76 -9.93
C ARG A 5 -17.56 2.32 -9.88
N VAL A 6 -16.74 1.79 -8.98
CA VAL A 6 -15.32 2.14 -8.81
C VAL A 6 -14.51 1.42 -9.88
N LYS A 7 -13.55 2.11 -10.50
CA LYS A 7 -12.71 1.56 -11.58
C LYS A 7 -11.29 1.21 -11.14
N GLY A 8 -10.87 1.66 -9.95
CA GLY A 8 -9.52 1.48 -9.46
C GLY A 8 -9.12 2.61 -8.51
N VAL A 9 -7.84 2.79 -8.33
CA VAL A 9 -7.25 3.89 -7.55
C VAL A 9 -6.90 5.01 -8.53
N ASP A 10 -7.41 6.23 -8.33
CA ASP A 10 -6.98 7.39 -9.11
C ASP A 10 -5.56 7.80 -8.69
N HIS A 11 -5.36 8.05 -7.40
CA HIS A 11 -4.03 8.29 -6.83
C HIS A 11 -3.98 7.98 -5.34
N ALA A 12 -2.79 7.58 -4.87
CA ALA A 12 -2.42 7.55 -3.46
C ALA A 12 -1.54 8.77 -3.18
N ALA A 13 -1.91 9.60 -2.18
CA ALA A 13 -1.22 10.86 -1.90
C ALA A 13 -0.53 10.86 -0.54
N PHE A 14 0.70 11.38 -0.50
CA PHE A 14 1.56 11.44 0.66
C PHE A 14 2.23 12.82 0.77
N PRO A 15 2.56 13.31 1.96
CA PRO A 15 3.43 14.47 2.10
C PRO A 15 4.91 14.10 1.86
N THR A 16 5.70 15.10 1.44
CA THR A 16 7.16 15.02 1.38
C THR A 16 7.81 16.29 1.92
N PHE A 17 8.94 16.15 2.60
CA PHE A 17 9.80 17.27 2.99
C PHE A 17 11.07 17.37 2.15
N ASP A 18 11.42 16.32 1.40
CA ASP A 18 12.52 16.33 0.42
C ASP A 18 12.01 15.98 -0.97
N PRO A 19 11.45 16.96 -1.69
CA PRO A 19 10.92 16.73 -3.04
C PRO A 19 12.01 16.31 -4.03
N ALA A 20 13.27 16.72 -3.82
CA ALA A 20 14.37 16.34 -4.70
C ALA A 20 14.72 14.85 -4.54
N ALA A 21 14.80 14.34 -3.32
CA ALA A 21 15.01 12.91 -3.07
C ALA A 21 13.81 12.10 -3.57
N THR A 22 12.57 12.55 -3.31
CA THR A 22 11.34 11.90 -3.79
C THR A 22 11.34 11.77 -5.31
N VAL A 23 11.69 12.83 -6.04
CA VAL A 23 11.78 12.79 -7.50
C VAL A 23 12.89 11.84 -7.97
N ARG A 24 14.07 11.83 -7.33
CA ARG A 24 15.14 10.87 -7.66
C ARG A 24 14.68 9.43 -7.46
N PHE A 25 13.95 9.15 -6.38
CA PHE A 25 13.44 7.79 -6.12
C PHE A 25 12.39 7.37 -7.17
N TYR A 26 11.30 8.09 -7.29
CA TYR A 26 10.19 7.67 -8.15
C TYR A 26 10.48 7.83 -9.63
N ARG A 27 11.00 8.99 -10.06
CA ARG A 27 11.26 9.27 -11.48
C ARG A 27 12.56 8.65 -11.96
N ASP A 28 13.66 8.86 -11.21
CA ASP A 28 14.99 8.55 -11.74
C ASP A 28 15.42 7.11 -11.45
N THR A 29 15.00 6.52 -10.31
CA THR A 29 15.29 5.12 -9.95
C THR A 29 14.21 4.18 -10.45
N LEU A 30 12.95 4.37 -10.06
CA LEU A 30 11.83 3.49 -10.46
C LEU A 30 11.37 3.75 -11.90
N LYS A 31 11.72 4.89 -12.51
CA LYS A 31 11.32 5.28 -13.88
C LYS A 31 9.84 5.57 -14.05
N PHE A 32 9.17 5.97 -12.99
CA PHE A 32 7.79 6.44 -13.07
C PHE A 32 7.76 7.90 -13.58
N PRO A 33 7.14 8.18 -14.72
CA PRO A 33 7.13 9.53 -15.27
C PRO A 33 6.28 10.47 -14.42
N VAL A 34 6.73 11.73 -14.29
CA VAL A 34 5.89 12.80 -13.75
C VAL A 34 4.84 13.13 -14.79
N VAL A 35 3.55 13.08 -14.44
CA VAL A 35 2.45 13.26 -15.40
C VAL A 35 1.57 14.46 -15.09
N HIS A 36 1.61 14.97 -13.85
CA HIS A 36 0.83 16.14 -13.48
C HIS A 36 1.43 16.88 -12.29
N SER A 37 1.15 18.18 -12.19
CA SER A 37 1.44 18.97 -10.98
C SER A 37 0.46 20.13 -10.82
N ILE A 38 0.14 20.44 -9.58
CA ILE A 38 -0.69 21.57 -9.19
C ILE A 38 0.17 22.48 -8.30
N CYS A 39 0.25 23.76 -8.69
CA CYS A 39 0.86 24.80 -7.85
C CYS A 39 -0.29 25.63 -7.26
N ALA A 40 -0.44 25.57 -5.95
CA ALA A 40 -1.55 26.20 -5.27
C ALA A 40 -1.05 27.23 -4.25
N ALA A 41 -1.48 28.48 -4.45
CA ALA A 41 -1.27 29.58 -3.53
C ALA A 41 -2.62 30.03 -2.98
N GLY A 42 -2.73 30.13 -1.65
CA GLY A 42 -3.95 30.58 -0.96
C GLY A 42 -5.14 29.62 -1.09
N TRP A 43 -4.89 28.34 -1.31
CA TRP A 43 -5.93 27.32 -1.30
C TRP A 43 -6.12 26.76 0.11
N GLY A 44 -7.36 26.64 0.55
CA GLY A 44 -7.69 26.10 1.85
C GLY A 44 -8.04 27.17 2.89
N PRO A 45 -8.10 26.82 4.18
CA PRO A 45 -8.29 27.76 5.29
C PRO A 45 -7.21 28.84 5.33
N GLU A 46 -7.47 29.95 6.05
CA GLU A 46 -6.62 31.15 6.07
C GLU A 46 -5.14 30.88 6.44
N ASP A 47 -4.89 29.86 7.24
CA ASP A 47 -3.56 29.42 7.70
C ASP A 47 -2.98 28.22 6.92
N HIS A 48 -3.64 27.79 5.83
CA HIS A 48 -3.14 26.70 5.01
C HIS A 48 -1.93 27.15 4.20
N PRO A 49 -0.78 26.45 4.27
CA PRO A 49 0.42 26.83 3.54
C PRO A 49 0.23 26.66 2.03
N ASP A 50 0.96 27.46 1.26
CA ASP A 50 1.10 27.22 -0.16
C ASP A 50 1.76 25.86 -0.42
N PHE A 51 1.37 25.18 -1.48
CA PHE A 51 1.88 23.85 -1.76
C PHE A 51 2.04 23.56 -3.25
N ILE A 52 2.84 22.51 -3.50
CA ILE A 52 2.87 21.81 -4.80
C ILE A 52 2.36 20.40 -4.56
N HIS A 53 1.46 19.95 -5.43
CA HIS A 53 0.99 18.58 -5.51
C HIS A 53 1.39 17.99 -6.86
N PHE A 54 2.23 16.95 -6.88
CA PHE A 54 2.80 16.38 -8.10
C PHE A 54 2.62 14.86 -8.14
N PHE A 55 2.49 14.32 -9.35
CA PHE A 55 2.01 12.99 -9.62
C PHE A 55 2.97 12.21 -10.50
N PHE A 56 3.23 10.97 -10.13
CA PHE A 56 3.93 9.99 -10.94
C PHE A 56 2.93 8.93 -11.43
N ASP A 57 3.03 8.57 -12.70
CA ASP A 57 2.28 7.46 -13.29
C ASP A 57 2.92 6.14 -12.86
N ILE A 58 2.12 5.25 -12.29
CA ILE A 58 2.53 3.89 -11.89
C ILE A 58 1.91 2.81 -12.78
N GLY A 59 1.31 3.21 -13.90
CA GLY A 59 0.64 2.34 -14.86
C GLY A 59 -0.87 2.24 -14.61
N ASN A 60 -1.59 1.72 -15.60
CA ASN A 60 -3.02 1.46 -15.55
C ASN A 60 -3.91 2.67 -15.14
N ASP A 61 -3.48 3.90 -15.49
CA ASP A 61 -4.07 5.17 -15.06
C ASP A 61 -4.00 5.44 -13.55
N ASP A 62 -3.34 4.60 -12.77
CA ASP A 62 -3.10 4.79 -11.35
C ASP A 62 -1.88 5.69 -11.12
N ARG A 63 -1.87 6.47 -10.03
CA ARG A 63 -0.79 7.42 -9.72
C ARG A 63 -0.40 7.35 -8.25
N ILE A 64 0.88 7.64 -7.99
CA ILE A 64 1.35 8.06 -6.67
C ILE A 64 1.61 9.55 -6.71
N ALA A 65 1.20 10.27 -5.66
CA ALA A 65 1.27 11.71 -5.61
C ALA A 65 1.88 12.21 -4.30
N PHE A 66 2.52 13.38 -4.39
CA PHE A 66 3.14 13.98 -3.22
C PHE A 66 2.73 15.44 -3.05
N PHE A 67 2.52 15.83 -1.79
CA PHE A 67 2.38 17.23 -1.38
C PHE A 67 3.70 17.72 -0.79
N TYR A 68 4.18 18.86 -1.28
CA TYR A 68 5.22 19.63 -0.64
C TYR A 68 4.63 20.98 -0.20
N TYR A 69 4.74 21.28 1.07
CA TYR A 69 4.22 22.49 1.69
C TYR A 69 5.33 23.49 1.94
N PHE A 70 5.18 24.72 1.43
CA PHE A 70 6.17 25.77 1.64
C PHE A 70 6.13 26.31 3.08
N GLY A 71 7.31 26.48 3.67
CA GLY A 71 7.42 27.03 5.04
C GLY A 71 7.04 26.04 6.15
N LEU A 72 6.70 24.80 5.80
CA LEU A 72 6.46 23.76 6.80
C LEU A 72 7.79 23.05 7.10
N GLU A 73 8.27 23.24 8.34
CA GLU A 73 9.45 22.48 8.80
C GLU A 73 9.07 21.04 9.12
N PRO A 74 9.98 20.07 8.90
CA PRO A 74 9.77 18.69 9.31
C PRO A 74 9.54 18.65 10.82
N VAL A 75 8.35 18.28 11.24
CA VAL A 75 7.98 18.28 12.67
C VAL A 75 8.80 17.28 13.47
N HIS A 76 9.29 16.24 12.81
CA HIS A 76 10.25 15.29 13.37
C HIS A 76 11.11 14.70 12.25
N ALA A 77 12.43 14.80 12.40
CA ALA A 77 13.41 14.24 11.46
C ALA A 77 13.61 12.72 11.67
N HIS A 78 12.57 11.95 11.82
CA HIS A 78 12.70 10.52 12.14
C HIS A 78 12.80 9.60 10.92
N GLY A 79 12.77 10.14 9.71
CA GLY A 79 13.16 9.43 8.49
C GLY A 79 12.34 8.19 8.08
N ARG A 80 11.21 7.91 8.73
CA ARG A 80 10.43 6.70 8.52
C ARG A 80 8.93 6.89 8.37
N GLY A 81 8.44 7.99 7.90
CA GLY A 81 7.00 8.17 7.69
C GLY A 81 6.13 8.16 8.96
N ASP A 82 6.73 7.98 10.14
CA ASP A 82 6.05 7.85 11.44
C ASP A 82 5.19 9.06 11.74
N VAL A 83 5.68 10.22 11.36
CA VAL A 83 5.00 11.50 11.54
C VAL A 83 3.73 11.60 10.70
N TYR A 84 3.76 11.01 9.50
CA TYR A 84 2.65 11.05 8.56
C TYR A 84 1.61 9.97 8.81
N ALA A 85 1.98 8.98 9.63
CA ALA A 85 1.09 7.88 9.97
C ALA A 85 0.10 8.22 11.10
N GLY A 86 0.33 9.31 11.83
CA GLY A 86 -0.38 9.56 13.08
C GLY A 86 0.00 8.59 14.20
N PHE A 87 1.09 7.84 14.02
CA PHE A 87 1.64 6.93 15.02
C PHE A 87 2.68 7.67 15.88
N GLY A 88 2.71 7.35 17.17
CA GLY A 88 3.74 7.88 18.06
C GLY A 88 5.09 7.17 17.86
N PRO A 89 6.17 7.71 18.44
CA PRO A 89 7.53 7.17 18.30
C PRO A 89 7.72 5.76 18.88
N ASP A 90 6.80 5.30 19.70
CA ASP A 90 6.87 3.99 20.38
C ASP A 90 6.12 2.88 19.64
N VAL A 91 5.64 3.14 18.41
CA VAL A 91 4.92 2.14 17.63
C VAL A 91 5.92 1.18 16.97
N PRO A 92 5.73 -0.15 17.09
CA PRO A 92 6.64 -1.12 16.49
C PRO A 92 6.73 -1.00 14.96
N ASP A 93 7.92 -1.20 14.40
CA ASP A 93 8.19 -1.14 12.96
C ASP A 93 7.26 -2.03 12.13
N PHE A 94 6.96 -3.24 12.60
CA PHE A 94 6.05 -4.14 11.88
C PHE A 94 4.64 -3.56 11.71
N PHE A 95 4.17 -2.77 12.68
CA PHE A 95 2.87 -2.12 12.60
C PHE A 95 2.90 -0.93 11.64
N VAL A 96 3.96 -0.11 11.69
CA VAL A 96 4.16 1.00 10.76
C VAL A 96 4.28 0.48 9.32
N ASN A 97 5.08 -0.55 9.11
CA ASN A 97 5.33 -1.16 7.80
C ASN A 97 4.15 -1.95 7.24
N SER A 98 3.17 -2.33 8.08
CA SER A 98 1.92 -2.91 7.59
C SER A 98 1.12 -1.94 6.72
N ARG A 99 1.39 -0.64 6.84
CA ARG A 99 0.88 0.39 5.93
C ARG A 99 1.91 0.63 4.83
N HIS A 100 1.69 0.08 3.67
CA HIS A 100 2.57 0.23 2.51
C HIS A 100 1.76 0.38 1.21
N LEU A 101 2.43 0.83 0.17
CA LEU A 101 1.90 0.87 -1.19
C LEU A 101 2.50 -0.30 -1.97
N ALA A 102 1.66 -1.25 -2.39
CA ALA A 102 2.03 -2.33 -3.29
C ALA A 102 1.73 -1.94 -4.74
N ILE A 103 2.75 -1.95 -5.58
CA ILE A 103 2.69 -1.62 -7.00
C ILE A 103 2.87 -2.90 -7.80
N HIS A 104 1.91 -3.20 -8.68
CA HIS A 104 1.94 -4.41 -9.49
C HIS A 104 2.96 -4.31 -10.63
N VAL A 105 3.71 -5.37 -10.84
CA VAL A 105 4.57 -5.59 -12.01
C VAL A 105 4.19 -6.90 -12.71
N ASP A 106 4.32 -6.93 -14.04
CA ASP A 106 3.73 -8.01 -14.85
C ASP A 106 4.51 -9.32 -14.75
N SER A 107 5.82 -9.27 -14.54
CA SER A 107 6.69 -10.45 -14.68
C SER A 107 7.79 -10.53 -13.62
N GLU A 108 8.42 -11.71 -13.54
CA GLU A 108 9.64 -11.91 -12.74
C GLU A 108 10.80 -11.07 -13.26
N GLU A 109 10.93 -10.94 -14.59
CA GLU A 109 11.96 -10.11 -15.21
C GLU A 109 11.82 -8.64 -14.79
N ASP A 110 10.60 -8.11 -14.78
CA ASP A 110 10.32 -6.75 -14.32
C ASP A 110 10.62 -6.59 -12.82
N LEU A 111 10.20 -7.55 -11.99
CA LEU A 111 10.49 -7.51 -10.55
C LEU A 111 12.01 -7.48 -10.27
N LEU A 112 12.78 -8.33 -10.98
CA LEU A 112 14.24 -8.38 -10.85
C LEU A 112 14.90 -7.13 -11.40
N GLU A 113 14.37 -6.53 -12.46
CA GLU A 113 14.87 -5.25 -12.98
C GLU A 113 14.64 -4.11 -11.97
N TYR A 114 13.47 -4.03 -11.33
CA TYR A 114 13.23 -3.07 -10.26
C TYR A 114 14.15 -3.30 -9.06
N ARG A 115 14.35 -4.55 -8.66
CA ARG A 115 15.33 -4.89 -7.63
C ARG A 115 16.73 -4.40 -7.99
N ARG A 116 17.17 -4.64 -9.21
CA ARG A 116 18.48 -4.18 -9.69
C ARG A 116 18.61 -2.65 -9.66
N ARG A 117 17.57 -1.91 -10.02
CA ARG A 117 17.55 -0.44 -9.96
C ARG A 117 17.65 0.06 -8.53
N LEU A 118 16.90 -0.55 -7.62
CA LEU A 118 16.92 -0.22 -6.19
C LEU A 118 18.31 -0.50 -5.60
N ASP A 119 18.88 -1.67 -5.83
CA ASP A 119 20.21 -2.07 -5.32
C ASP A 119 21.35 -1.19 -5.86
N ALA A 120 21.15 -0.54 -7.00
CA ALA A 120 22.09 0.41 -7.59
C ALA A 120 21.85 1.87 -7.15
N SER A 121 20.88 2.12 -6.29
CA SER A 121 20.47 3.45 -5.80
C SER A 121 20.82 3.65 -4.32
N ASP A 122 20.45 4.81 -3.78
CA ASP A 122 20.56 5.11 -2.34
C ASP A 122 19.49 4.37 -1.50
N TRP A 123 18.53 3.69 -2.15
CA TRP A 123 17.41 3.00 -1.54
C TRP A 123 17.35 1.52 -1.97
N PRO A 124 18.28 0.69 -1.46
CA PRO A 124 18.38 -0.71 -1.87
C PRO A 124 17.12 -1.52 -1.49
N CYS A 125 16.90 -2.62 -2.20
CA CYS A 125 15.91 -3.60 -1.80
C CYS A 125 16.26 -4.18 -0.42
N GLU A 126 15.35 -4.04 0.53
CA GLU A 126 15.56 -4.50 1.90
C GLU A 126 15.14 -5.96 2.10
N MET A 127 14.12 -6.38 1.37
CA MET A 127 13.52 -7.71 1.52
C MET A 127 12.90 -8.20 0.22
N GLN A 128 13.01 -9.49 -0.06
CA GLN A 128 12.25 -10.18 -1.10
C GLN A 128 11.53 -11.36 -0.46
N VAL A 129 10.21 -11.45 -0.66
CA VAL A 129 9.37 -12.47 -0.05
C VAL A 129 8.48 -13.11 -1.10
N MET A 130 8.42 -14.43 -1.05
CA MET A 130 7.47 -15.21 -1.83
C MET A 130 6.29 -15.61 -0.92
N HIS A 131 5.12 -15.10 -1.24
CA HIS A 131 3.86 -15.46 -0.62
C HIS A 131 3.16 -16.56 -1.44
N GLU A 132 1.98 -16.99 -1.03
CA GLU A 132 1.25 -18.06 -1.74
C GLU A 132 0.83 -17.68 -3.17
N THR A 133 0.44 -16.42 -3.37
CA THR A 133 -0.14 -15.93 -4.63
C THR A 133 0.69 -14.87 -5.31
N ILE A 134 1.65 -14.26 -4.59
CA ILE A 134 2.47 -13.15 -5.07
C ILE A 134 3.93 -13.33 -4.64
N GLU A 135 4.83 -12.69 -5.37
CA GLU A 135 6.22 -12.46 -4.96
C GLU A 135 6.49 -10.96 -4.95
N SER A 136 7.16 -10.50 -3.90
CA SER A 136 7.31 -9.07 -3.63
C SER A 136 8.74 -8.71 -3.24
N ILE A 137 9.15 -7.50 -3.60
CA ILE A 137 10.32 -6.82 -3.07
C ILE A 137 9.90 -5.55 -2.33
N TYR A 138 10.62 -5.20 -1.26
CA TYR A 138 10.29 -4.11 -0.37
C TYR A 138 11.47 -3.16 -0.21
N THR A 139 11.19 -1.87 -0.11
CA THR A 139 12.14 -0.81 0.21
C THR A 139 11.42 0.33 0.91
N HIS A 140 12.17 1.22 1.57
CA HIS A 140 11.63 2.51 2.01
C HIS A 140 11.98 3.60 1.02
N ASP A 141 11.00 4.47 0.73
CA ASP A 141 11.25 5.68 -0.04
C ASP A 141 12.00 6.74 0.79
N PRO A 142 12.45 7.86 0.21
CA PRO A 142 13.16 8.92 0.96
C PRO A 142 12.38 9.55 2.11
N ASN A 143 11.06 9.39 2.13
CA ASN A 143 10.18 9.90 3.20
C ASN A 143 9.94 8.85 4.29
N GLY A 144 10.47 7.63 4.13
CA GLY A 144 10.26 6.51 5.04
C GLY A 144 8.97 5.73 4.82
N TYR A 145 8.27 5.93 3.72
CA TYR A 145 7.12 5.11 3.35
C TYR A 145 7.61 3.78 2.78
N MET A 146 7.03 2.68 3.27
CA MET A 146 7.30 1.39 2.68
C MET A 146 6.63 1.27 1.31
N VAL A 147 7.43 0.90 0.33
CA VAL A 147 7.01 0.62 -1.05
C VAL A 147 7.27 -0.85 -1.35
N GLU A 148 6.25 -1.50 -1.85
CA GLU A 148 6.29 -2.88 -2.33
C GLU A 148 6.15 -2.88 -3.84
N LEU A 149 6.98 -3.65 -4.54
CA LEU A 149 6.77 -4.03 -5.93
C LEU A 149 6.45 -5.52 -5.95
N THR A 150 5.31 -5.89 -6.53
CA THR A 150 4.77 -7.25 -6.43
C THR A 150 4.33 -7.79 -7.78
N ARG A 151 4.57 -9.08 -8.01
CA ARG A 151 4.04 -9.83 -9.15
C ARG A 151 3.12 -10.95 -8.72
N ALA A 152 2.13 -11.26 -9.53
CA ALA A 152 1.30 -12.44 -9.31
C ALA A 152 2.06 -13.71 -9.68
N LEU A 153 1.98 -14.74 -8.82
CA LEU A 153 2.46 -16.10 -9.11
C LEU A 153 1.36 -16.95 -9.74
N ARG A 154 0.14 -16.72 -9.31
CA ARG A 154 -1.08 -17.36 -9.79
C ARG A 154 -2.31 -16.54 -9.42
N PRO A 155 -3.42 -16.71 -10.11
CA PRO A 155 -4.69 -16.10 -9.69
C PRO A 155 -5.17 -16.66 -8.35
N VAL A 156 -5.94 -15.85 -7.63
CA VAL A 156 -6.75 -16.28 -6.50
C VAL A 156 -7.89 -17.16 -7.02
N THR A 157 -8.17 -18.25 -6.33
CA THR A 157 -9.23 -19.19 -6.73
C THR A 157 -10.57 -18.82 -6.08
N PRO A 158 -11.72 -19.26 -6.64
CA PRO A 158 -13.01 -19.05 -6.00
C PRO A 158 -13.14 -19.64 -4.59
N GLN A 159 -12.37 -20.69 -4.29
CA GLN A 159 -12.32 -21.28 -2.94
C GLN A 159 -11.59 -20.36 -1.97
N GLU A 160 -10.53 -19.70 -2.42
CA GLU A 160 -9.81 -18.69 -1.60
C GLU A 160 -10.64 -17.43 -1.40
N ASP A 161 -11.45 -17.01 -2.38
CA ASP A 161 -12.43 -15.92 -2.21
C ASP A 161 -13.42 -16.25 -1.08
N LEU A 162 -14.02 -17.44 -1.11
CA LEU A 162 -14.93 -17.91 -0.04
C LEU A 162 -14.22 -17.99 1.31
N ASP A 163 -13.02 -18.56 1.33
CA ASP A 163 -12.21 -18.68 2.55
C ASP A 163 -11.90 -17.31 3.16
N ALA A 164 -11.62 -16.31 2.32
CA ALA A 164 -11.40 -14.94 2.74
C ALA A 164 -12.66 -14.33 3.38
N GLU A 165 -13.83 -14.47 2.74
CA GLU A 165 -15.10 -13.97 3.28
C GLU A 165 -15.39 -14.58 4.67
N LEU A 166 -15.26 -15.90 4.80
CA LEU A 166 -15.49 -16.59 6.07
C LEU A 166 -14.48 -16.19 7.16
N THR A 167 -13.23 -15.94 6.75
CA THR A 167 -12.19 -15.46 7.66
C THR A 167 -12.52 -14.06 8.19
N ILE A 168 -12.98 -13.16 7.32
CA ILE A 168 -13.32 -11.79 7.73
C ILE A 168 -14.58 -11.78 8.61
N ASP A 169 -15.58 -12.57 8.28
CA ASP A 169 -16.78 -12.70 9.14
C ASP A 169 -16.42 -13.21 10.53
N ALA A 170 -15.61 -14.27 10.61
CA ALA A 170 -15.11 -14.80 11.89
C ALA A 170 -14.27 -13.76 12.65
N LEU A 171 -13.40 -13.02 11.95
CA LEU A 171 -12.59 -11.96 12.54
C LEU A 171 -13.44 -10.86 13.16
N CYS A 172 -14.47 -10.39 12.45
CA CYS A 172 -15.37 -9.35 12.95
C CYS A 172 -16.09 -9.77 14.22
N GLU A 173 -16.51 -11.03 14.31
CA GLU A 173 -17.15 -11.56 15.51
C GLU A 173 -16.15 -11.69 16.68
N VAL A 174 -15.00 -12.33 16.45
CA VAL A 174 -14.00 -12.61 17.48
C VAL A 174 -13.28 -11.34 17.97
N ALA A 175 -13.04 -10.37 17.09
CA ALA A 175 -12.43 -9.09 17.48
C ALA A 175 -13.30 -8.24 18.41
N ALA A 176 -14.60 -8.51 18.47
CA ALA A 176 -15.52 -7.86 19.40
C ALA A 176 -15.54 -8.52 20.82
N GLU A 177 -14.87 -9.65 21.01
CA GLU A 177 -14.76 -10.32 22.27
C GLU A 177 -13.74 -9.64 23.20
N PRO A 178 -13.86 -9.83 24.53
CA PRO A 178 -12.89 -9.27 25.49
C PRO A 178 -11.45 -9.79 25.35
N ASP A 179 -11.28 -10.99 24.77
CA ASP A 179 -10.00 -11.69 24.63
C ASP A 179 -9.90 -12.35 23.26
N PRO A 180 -9.71 -11.56 22.18
CA PRO A 180 -9.60 -12.09 20.82
C PRO A 180 -8.30 -12.86 20.63
N SER A 181 -8.35 -13.99 19.91
CA SER A 181 -7.18 -14.77 19.56
C SER A 181 -7.32 -15.44 18.20
N LEU A 182 -6.18 -15.79 17.59
CA LEU A 182 -6.15 -16.54 16.33
C LEU A 182 -6.84 -17.90 16.47
N GLU A 183 -6.69 -18.58 17.62
CA GLU A 183 -7.33 -19.86 17.89
C GLU A 183 -8.86 -19.76 17.86
N LYS A 184 -9.42 -18.73 18.52
CA LYS A 184 -10.87 -18.45 18.50
C LYS A 184 -11.36 -18.11 17.08
N LEU A 185 -10.58 -17.32 16.32
CA LEU A 185 -10.90 -17.00 14.94
C LEU A 185 -10.99 -18.27 14.10
N LEU A 186 -9.99 -19.16 14.17
CA LEU A 186 -9.98 -20.41 13.40
C LEU A 186 -11.13 -21.34 13.81
N ALA A 187 -11.46 -21.42 15.09
CA ALA A 187 -12.61 -22.17 15.57
C ALA A 187 -13.93 -21.61 15.01
N ARG A 188 -14.14 -20.30 15.11
CA ARG A 188 -15.34 -19.65 14.58
C ARG A 188 -15.46 -19.78 13.07
N LYS A 189 -14.34 -19.63 12.35
CA LYS A 189 -14.30 -19.86 10.89
C LYS A 189 -14.74 -21.27 10.53
N ALA A 190 -14.28 -22.29 11.26
CA ALA A 190 -14.69 -23.68 11.03
C ALA A 190 -16.20 -23.88 11.22
N GLU A 191 -16.81 -23.23 12.21
CA GLU A 191 -18.26 -23.23 12.39
C GLU A 191 -18.98 -22.58 11.19
N LEU A 192 -18.52 -21.39 10.74
CA LEU A 192 -19.09 -20.68 9.59
C LEU A 192 -18.99 -21.51 8.29
N ILE A 193 -17.93 -22.27 8.09
CA ILE A 193 -17.80 -23.20 6.96
C ILE A 193 -18.96 -24.21 6.97
N VAL A 194 -19.26 -24.80 8.12
CA VAL A 194 -20.35 -25.77 8.24
C VAL A 194 -21.73 -25.11 8.04
N GLU A 195 -21.94 -23.93 8.63
CA GLU A 195 -23.19 -23.18 8.54
C GLU A 195 -23.52 -22.79 7.09
N ARG A 196 -22.50 -22.38 6.31
CA ARG A 196 -22.67 -21.87 4.93
C ARG A 196 -22.46 -22.91 3.83
N ALA A 197 -21.89 -24.08 4.14
CA ALA A 197 -21.60 -25.11 3.14
C ALA A 197 -22.83 -25.54 2.30
N ALA A 198 -24.02 -25.44 2.86
CA ALA A 198 -25.27 -25.81 2.21
C ALA A 198 -25.85 -24.70 1.29
N THR A 199 -25.35 -23.47 1.37
CA THR A 199 -25.93 -22.29 0.71
C THR A 199 -24.95 -21.54 -0.18
N TRP A 200 -23.68 -22.01 -0.24
CA TRP A 200 -22.64 -21.30 -0.98
C TRP A 200 -22.81 -21.45 -2.51
N GLU A 201 -22.91 -20.31 -3.18
CA GLU A 201 -22.77 -20.19 -4.63
C GLU A 201 -21.44 -19.52 -4.95
N PRO A 202 -20.55 -20.10 -5.80
CA PRO A 202 -19.30 -19.47 -6.17
C PRO A 202 -19.55 -18.11 -6.81
N ALA A 203 -18.81 -17.09 -6.40
CA ALA A 203 -18.83 -15.80 -7.06
C ALA A 203 -18.49 -16.03 -8.54
N VAL A 204 -19.34 -15.54 -9.43
CA VAL A 204 -19.12 -15.64 -10.88
C VAL A 204 -17.79 -14.98 -11.19
N SER A 205 -16.89 -15.70 -11.84
CA SER A 205 -15.53 -15.27 -12.21
C SER A 205 -15.51 -13.82 -12.72
N ARG A 206 -14.73 -13.00 -12.05
CA ARG A 206 -14.47 -11.61 -12.40
C ARG A 206 -13.61 -11.50 -13.66
#